data_16ff42f4f3f212206fccea32e1dc5bf5
#
_entry.id   16ff42f4f3f212206fccea32e1dc5bf5
#
_cell.length_a   1.000
_cell.length_b   1.000
_cell.length_c   1.000
_cell.angle_alpha   90.00
_cell.angle_beta   90.00
_cell.angle_gamma   90.00
#
_symmetry.space_group_name_H-M   'P 1'
#
loop_
_entity.id
_entity.type
_entity.pdbx_description
1 polymer ?
#
loop_
_entity_poly.entity_id
_entity_poly.type
_entity_poly.pdbx_seq_one_letter_code
_entity_poly.pdbx_strand_id
1 'polypeptide(L)'
;MIWGPGKLLFIHIAEQASSNMKELKEATLVEGKGIIGDRYYNKTGKYSNIPDIRDVTIIENEVLIALKENQPPLQKDKIILKPNEHRRNLTSQGVPLNYLVGKRIQIGEVILEGGRLNFPCKYLSDLLNKPLLLPLYNRSGLNCKIIKEVRLELMMKLNQFN
;
A
#
# COMPACT_ATOMS: atom_id res chain seq x y z
N MET A 1 -7.95 17.07 11.35
CA MET A 1 -7.97 17.24 9.87
C MET A 1 -9.10 16.39 9.32
N ILE A 2 -9.96 16.98 8.54
CA ILE A 2 -11.06 16.29 7.87
C ILE A 2 -10.72 16.26 6.39
N TRP A 3 -10.57 15.08 5.83
CA TRP A 3 -10.43 14.90 4.38
C TRP A 3 -11.71 14.25 3.83
N GLY A 4 -12.02 14.52 2.57
CA GLY A 4 -13.19 13.92 1.92
C GLY A 4 -13.05 12.43 1.74
N PRO A 5 -14.11 11.73 1.33
CA PRO A 5 -14.05 10.30 1.10
C PRO A 5 -13.05 9.98 -0.02
N GLY A 6 -12.06 9.16 0.31
CA GLY A 6 -11.14 8.60 -0.67
C GLY A 6 -11.76 7.43 -1.44
N LYS A 7 -10.99 6.89 -2.37
CA LYS A 7 -11.38 5.71 -3.17
C LYS A 7 -10.32 4.63 -3.06
N LEU A 8 -10.75 3.38 -3.03
CA LEU A 8 -9.90 2.23 -3.25
C LEU A 8 -9.91 1.91 -4.75
N LEU A 9 -8.74 2.01 -5.39
CA LEU A 9 -8.62 1.82 -6.84
C LEU A 9 -8.21 0.39 -7.21
N PHE A 10 -7.27 -0.21 -6.46
CA PHE A 10 -6.74 -1.53 -6.75
C PHE A 10 -6.45 -2.31 -5.47
N ILE A 11 -6.60 -3.61 -5.57
CA ILE A 11 -6.18 -4.61 -4.58
C ILE A 11 -5.20 -5.55 -5.27
N HIS A 12 -4.01 -5.72 -4.71
CA HIS A 12 -2.99 -6.62 -5.21
C HIS A 12 -2.42 -7.51 -4.12
N ILE A 13 -2.18 -8.76 -4.45
CA ILE A 13 -1.46 -9.72 -3.60
C ILE A 13 -0.32 -10.37 -4.37
N ALA A 14 0.64 -10.91 -3.64
CA ALA A 14 1.66 -11.81 -4.16
C ALA A 14 1.82 -12.98 -3.20
N GLU A 15 1.90 -14.20 -3.72
CA GLU A 15 2.00 -15.41 -2.90
C GLU A 15 3.30 -15.49 -2.09
N GLN A 16 4.37 -14.92 -2.64
CA GLN A 16 5.69 -14.89 -2.01
C GLN A 16 6.53 -13.70 -2.48
N ALA A 17 7.68 -13.52 -1.86
CA ALA A 17 8.66 -12.51 -2.25
C ALA A 17 9.00 -12.64 -3.74
N SER A 18 9.15 -11.51 -4.42
CA SER A 18 9.52 -11.38 -5.83
C SER A 18 8.55 -11.96 -6.86
N SER A 19 7.51 -12.70 -6.45
CA SER A 19 6.49 -13.15 -7.39
C SER A 19 5.66 -11.97 -7.91
N ASN A 20 5.08 -12.12 -9.10
CA ASN A 20 4.23 -11.09 -9.70
C ASN A 20 3.03 -10.78 -8.80
N MET A 21 2.65 -9.51 -8.75
CA MET A 21 1.46 -9.08 -8.07
C MET A 21 0.22 -9.43 -8.91
N LYS A 22 -0.75 -10.05 -8.24
CA LYS A 22 -2.05 -10.42 -8.82
C LYS A 22 -3.11 -9.40 -8.38
N GLU A 23 -3.82 -8.83 -9.33
CA GLU A 23 -4.96 -7.96 -9.06
C GLU A 23 -6.18 -8.77 -8.63
N LEU A 24 -6.88 -8.28 -7.62
CA LEU A 24 -8.12 -8.86 -7.11
C LEU A 24 -9.25 -7.85 -7.18
N LYS A 25 -10.47 -8.33 -7.45
CA LYS A 25 -11.70 -7.52 -7.34
C LYS A 25 -12.21 -7.46 -5.90
N GLU A 26 -11.87 -8.44 -5.11
CA GLU A 26 -12.25 -8.58 -3.71
C GLU A 26 -11.16 -9.34 -2.94
N ALA A 27 -11.06 -9.09 -1.65
CA ALA A 27 -10.11 -9.74 -0.78
C ALA A 27 -10.70 -9.94 0.62
N THR A 28 -10.29 -10.98 1.32
CA THR A 28 -10.60 -11.18 2.72
C THR A 28 -9.39 -10.76 3.56
N LEU A 29 -9.59 -9.79 4.43
CA LEU A 29 -8.60 -9.30 5.36
C LEU A 29 -8.84 -9.94 6.72
N VAL A 30 -7.80 -10.53 7.30
CA VAL A 30 -7.84 -11.24 8.58
C VAL A 30 -7.05 -10.46 9.62
N GLU A 31 -7.70 -10.14 10.74
CA GLU A 31 -7.08 -9.39 11.85
C GLU A 31 -5.77 -10.02 12.30
N GLY A 32 -4.74 -9.21 12.41
CA GLY A 32 -3.41 -9.62 12.87
C GLY A 32 -2.64 -10.53 11.91
N LYS A 33 -3.15 -10.79 10.70
CA LYS A 33 -2.51 -11.70 9.73
C LYS A 33 -2.26 -11.08 8.37
N GLY A 34 -3.28 -10.47 7.76
CA GLY A 34 -3.17 -9.89 6.43
C GLY A 34 -4.27 -10.32 5.48
N ILE A 35 -4.01 -10.20 4.18
CA ILE A 35 -4.92 -10.61 3.11
C ILE A 35 -4.69 -12.10 2.81
N ILE A 36 -5.75 -12.89 2.81
CA ILE A 36 -5.66 -14.32 2.46
C ILE A 36 -5.01 -14.48 1.08
N GLY A 37 -3.98 -15.33 1.03
CA GLY A 37 -3.21 -15.60 -0.19
C GLY A 37 -2.04 -14.63 -0.42
N ASP A 38 -1.92 -13.56 0.37
CA ASP A 38 -0.78 -12.65 0.26
C ASP A 38 0.44 -13.15 1.05
N ARG A 39 1.63 -12.73 0.62
CA ARG A 39 2.92 -13.05 1.24
C ARG A 39 3.02 -12.64 2.72
N TYR A 40 2.32 -11.60 3.15
CA TYR A 40 2.32 -11.21 4.57
C TYR A 40 1.49 -12.19 5.40
N TYR A 41 0.33 -12.58 4.89
CA TYR A 41 -0.50 -13.63 5.49
C TYR A 41 0.23 -14.97 5.53
N ASN A 42 0.87 -15.36 4.42
CA ASN A 42 1.59 -16.63 4.28
C ASN A 42 2.96 -16.61 4.96
N LYS A 43 3.46 -15.46 5.38
CA LYS A 43 4.82 -15.25 5.93
C LYS A 43 5.94 -15.65 4.96
N THR A 44 5.72 -15.43 3.68
CA THR A 44 6.64 -15.74 2.57
C THR A 44 7.24 -14.48 1.93
N GLY A 45 7.05 -13.33 2.52
CA GLY A 45 7.63 -12.06 2.08
C GLY A 45 9.12 -11.94 2.42
N LYS A 46 9.80 -11.04 1.71
CA LYS A 46 11.25 -10.79 1.87
C LYS A 46 11.66 -10.49 3.32
N TYR A 47 10.79 -9.79 4.06
CA TYR A 47 11.05 -9.33 5.43
C TYR A 47 10.09 -9.97 6.45
N SER A 48 9.42 -11.07 6.10
CA SER A 48 8.43 -11.71 6.99
C SER A 48 9.01 -12.25 8.29
N ASN A 49 10.32 -12.51 8.33
CA ASN A 49 11.03 -12.97 9.53
C ASN A 49 11.34 -11.83 10.52
N ILE A 50 11.17 -10.58 10.11
CA ILE A 50 11.44 -9.41 10.94
C ILE A 50 10.10 -8.92 11.49
N PRO A 51 9.90 -8.87 12.82
CA PRO A 51 8.70 -8.34 13.42
C PRO A 51 8.44 -6.89 12.98
N ASP A 52 7.26 -6.61 12.45
CA ASP A 52 6.88 -5.29 11.98
C ASP A 52 5.37 -5.20 11.74
N ILE A 53 4.86 -3.98 11.64
CA ILE A 53 3.48 -3.70 11.25
C ILE A 53 3.39 -3.79 9.75
N ARG A 54 2.75 -4.86 9.24
CA ARG A 54 2.55 -5.07 7.81
C ARG A 54 1.46 -6.07 7.48
N ASP A 55 0.35 -6.06 8.21
CA ASP A 55 -0.77 -6.92 7.85
C ASP A 55 -1.24 -6.57 6.42
N VAL A 56 -1.31 -5.27 6.14
CA VAL A 56 -1.63 -4.74 4.81
C VAL A 56 -0.86 -3.45 4.56
N THR A 57 -0.52 -3.20 3.31
CA THR A 57 0.20 -1.99 2.89
C THR A 57 -0.61 -1.22 1.86
N ILE A 58 -0.58 0.10 1.92
CA ILE A 58 -1.37 0.98 1.07
C ILE A 58 -0.50 2.12 0.52
N ILE A 59 -0.72 2.52 -0.73
CA ILE A 59 -0.04 3.66 -1.39
C ILE A 59 -1.07 4.56 -2.07
N GLU A 60 -0.75 5.84 -2.15
CA GLU A 60 -1.54 6.84 -2.88
C GLU A 60 -1.30 6.75 -4.38
N ASN A 61 -2.35 6.73 -5.18
CA ASN A 61 -2.26 6.82 -6.64
C ASN A 61 -1.63 8.14 -7.10
N GLU A 62 -1.80 9.20 -6.31
CA GLU A 62 -1.19 10.51 -6.54
C GLU A 62 0.35 10.42 -6.59
N VAL A 63 0.95 9.52 -5.83
CA VAL A 63 2.40 9.26 -5.90
C VAL A 63 2.78 8.66 -7.25
N LEU A 64 1.99 7.72 -7.77
CA LEU A 64 2.24 7.12 -9.08
C LEU A 64 2.14 8.18 -10.21
N ILE A 65 1.16 9.08 -10.10
CA ILE A 65 1.01 10.20 -11.03
C ILE A 65 2.21 11.15 -10.92
N ALA A 66 2.61 11.51 -9.71
CA ALA A 66 3.76 12.40 -9.48
C ALA A 66 5.08 11.83 -10.06
N LEU A 67 5.30 10.51 -9.93
CA LEU A 67 6.46 9.85 -10.54
C LEU A 67 6.42 9.95 -12.07
N LYS A 68 5.26 9.69 -12.66
CA LYS A 68 5.02 9.79 -14.11
C LYS A 68 5.25 11.21 -14.64
N GLU A 69 4.95 12.22 -13.84
CA GLU A 69 5.12 13.61 -14.19
C GLU A 69 6.47 14.20 -13.73
N ASN A 70 7.30 13.37 -13.07
CA ASN A 70 8.59 13.76 -12.48
C ASN A 70 8.45 14.95 -11.51
N GLN A 71 7.52 14.85 -10.57
CA GLN A 71 7.22 15.88 -9.59
C GLN A 71 7.44 15.41 -8.14
N PRO A 72 8.33 16.03 -7.37
CA PRO A 72 9.30 17.02 -7.84
C PRO A 72 10.33 16.40 -8.81
N PRO A 73 11.05 17.20 -9.61
CA PRO A 73 11.98 16.68 -10.63
C PRO A 73 13.29 16.15 -9.97
N LEU A 74 13.17 15.01 -9.31
CA LEU A 74 14.27 14.33 -8.59
C LEU A 74 15.12 13.44 -9.49
N GLN A 75 14.65 13.15 -10.68
CA GLN A 75 15.30 12.28 -11.66
C GLN A 75 15.36 12.97 -13.01
N LYS A 76 16.34 12.56 -13.84
CA LYS A 76 16.42 13.03 -15.22
C LYS A 76 15.19 12.64 -16.02
N ASP A 77 14.73 11.41 -15.85
CA ASP A 77 13.63 10.83 -16.61
C ASP A 77 12.42 10.57 -15.71
N LYS A 78 11.26 10.56 -16.33
CA LYS A 78 10.00 10.16 -15.70
C LYS A 78 10.05 8.68 -15.31
N ILE A 79 9.40 8.34 -14.20
CA ILE A 79 9.30 6.95 -13.75
C ILE A 79 7.86 6.49 -13.92
N ILE A 80 7.65 5.47 -14.73
CA ILE A 80 6.35 4.79 -14.80
C ILE A 80 6.36 3.65 -13.79
N LEU A 81 5.59 3.80 -12.73
CA LEU A 81 5.35 2.77 -11.72
C LEU A 81 3.88 2.37 -11.75
N LYS A 82 3.60 1.17 -12.25
CA LYS A 82 2.23 0.67 -12.39
C LYS A 82 1.66 0.20 -11.05
N PRO A 83 0.33 0.16 -10.88
CA PRO A 83 -0.30 -0.34 -9.66
C PRO A 83 0.10 -1.76 -9.26
N ASN A 84 0.42 -2.63 -10.22
CA ASN A 84 0.91 -3.99 -9.97
C ASN A 84 2.43 -4.10 -9.75
N GLU A 85 3.15 -2.98 -9.77
CA GLU A 85 4.62 -2.97 -9.61
C GLU A 85 5.07 -2.45 -8.24
N HIS A 86 4.36 -1.49 -7.65
CA HIS A 86 4.80 -0.85 -6.39
C HIS A 86 4.82 -1.79 -5.17
N ARG A 87 4.23 -2.95 -5.28
CA ARG A 87 4.20 -4.02 -4.25
C ARG A 87 3.48 -3.65 -2.95
N ARG A 88 2.65 -2.63 -2.95
CA ARG A 88 1.68 -2.39 -1.88
C ARG A 88 0.38 -3.13 -2.23
N ASN A 89 -0.33 -3.60 -1.20
CA ASN A 89 -1.55 -4.36 -1.38
C ASN A 89 -2.69 -3.51 -1.92
N LEU A 90 -2.82 -2.30 -1.42
CA LEU A 90 -3.90 -1.40 -1.76
C LEU A 90 -3.37 -0.14 -2.45
N THR A 91 -4.08 0.32 -3.47
CA THR A 91 -3.85 1.63 -4.10
C THR A 91 -5.08 2.48 -3.86
N SER A 92 -4.89 3.60 -3.15
CA SER A 92 -5.94 4.56 -2.82
C SER A 92 -5.82 5.84 -3.62
N GLN A 93 -6.89 6.62 -3.63
CA GLN A 93 -6.93 7.98 -4.18
C GLN A 93 -7.66 8.91 -3.21
N GLY A 94 -7.15 10.13 -3.05
CA GLY A 94 -7.75 11.15 -2.21
C GLY A 94 -7.57 10.88 -0.71
N VAL A 95 -6.56 10.10 -0.31
CA VAL A 95 -6.30 9.71 1.09
C VAL A 95 -4.91 10.16 1.49
N PRO A 96 -4.76 11.11 2.44
CA PRO A 96 -3.46 11.67 2.82
C PRO A 96 -2.71 10.72 3.79
N LEU A 97 -2.16 9.64 3.29
CA LEU A 97 -1.61 8.53 4.08
C LEU A 97 -0.55 8.95 5.10
N ASN A 98 0.30 9.92 4.76
CA ASN A 98 1.36 10.37 5.66
C ASN A 98 0.84 10.93 7.00
N TYR A 99 -0.39 11.43 7.01
CA TYR A 99 -1.04 12.01 8.19
C TYR A 99 -1.86 10.97 8.99
N LEU A 100 -1.89 9.73 8.53
CA LEU A 100 -2.72 8.67 9.10
C LEU A 100 -1.94 7.66 9.97
N VAL A 101 -0.68 7.91 10.24
CA VAL A 101 0.08 7.14 11.24
C VAL A 101 -0.58 7.28 12.60
N GLY A 102 -0.88 6.16 13.27
CA GLY A 102 -1.62 6.12 14.53
C GLY A 102 -3.11 6.43 14.41
N LYS A 103 -3.65 6.55 13.19
CA LYS A 103 -5.09 6.82 12.95
C LYS A 103 -5.78 5.59 12.37
N ARG A 104 -7.09 5.54 12.55
CA ARG A 104 -7.94 4.51 11.95
C ARG A 104 -8.46 4.97 10.59
N ILE A 105 -8.49 4.02 9.67
CA ILE A 105 -8.98 4.20 8.28
C ILE A 105 -10.08 3.18 8.07
N GLN A 106 -11.23 3.62 7.66
CA GLN A 106 -12.34 2.74 7.31
C GLN A 106 -12.43 2.58 5.79
N ILE A 107 -12.51 1.32 5.35
CA ILE A 107 -12.70 0.95 3.95
C ILE A 107 -13.88 -0.03 3.90
N GLY A 108 -15.07 0.47 3.55
CA GLY A 108 -16.29 -0.31 3.72
C GLY A 108 -16.47 -0.67 5.20
N GLU A 109 -16.51 -1.96 5.52
CA GLU A 109 -16.60 -2.46 6.89
C GLU A 109 -15.23 -2.81 7.51
N VAL A 110 -14.16 -2.81 6.70
CA VAL A 110 -12.79 -3.05 7.18
C VAL A 110 -12.30 -1.83 7.94
N ILE A 111 -11.67 -2.05 9.08
CA ILE A 111 -10.99 -1.01 9.85
C ILE A 111 -9.51 -1.34 9.91
N LEU A 112 -8.70 -0.42 9.41
CA LEU A 112 -7.25 -0.45 9.48
C LEU A 112 -6.74 0.57 10.49
N GLU A 113 -5.58 0.31 11.07
CA GLU A 113 -4.83 1.29 11.85
C GLU A 113 -3.48 1.54 11.18
N GLY A 114 -3.19 2.79 10.86
CA GLY A 114 -1.90 3.20 10.31
C GLY A 114 -0.80 2.97 11.33
N GLY A 115 0.15 2.12 11.01
CA GLY A 115 1.25 1.79 11.91
C GLY A 115 2.47 2.68 11.70
N ARG A 116 3.01 2.66 10.51
CA ARG A 116 4.17 3.48 10.13
C ARG A 116 4.21 3.72 8.64
N LEU A 117 4.93 4.77 8.23
CA LEU A 117 5.23 4.98 6.83
C LEU A 117 6.05 3.81 6.27
N ASN A 118 5.75 3.40 5.06
CA ASN A 118 6.56 2.45 4.33
C ASN A 118 7.83 3.14 3.83
N PHE A 119 8.96 2.47 3.99
CA PHE A 119 10.23 2.99 3.49
C PHE A 119 10.52 2.48 2.09
N PRO A 120 11.05 3.32 1.18
CA PRO A 120 11.60 2.83 -0.07
C PRO A 120 12.78 1.92 0.22
N CYS A 121 12.93 0.85 -0.53
CA CYS A 121 14.02 -0.10 -0.33
C CYS A 121 14.73 -0.45 -1.64
N LYS A 122 16.02 -0.77 -1.50
CA LYS A 122 16.83 -1.20 -2.63
C LYS A 122 16.26 -2.42 -3.33
N TYR A 123 15.66 -3.34 -2.58
CA TYR A 123 15.00 -4.52 -3.12
C TYR A 123 13.96 -4.20 -4.21
N LEU A 124 13.10 -3.22 -3.99
CA LEU A 124 12.10 -2.82 -4.99
C LEU A 124 12.76 -2.16 -6.21
N SER A 125 13.74 -1.30 -5.97
CA SER A 125 14.49 -0.66 -7.05
C SER A 125 15.20 -1.68 -7.94
N ASP A 126 15.84 -2.67 -7.33
CA ASP A 126 16.55 -3.75 -8.05
C ASP A 126 15.56 -4.67 -8.78
N LEU A 127 14.47 -5.05 -8.12
CA LEU A 127 13.44 -5.93 -8.71
C LEU A 127 12.83 -5.35 -9.98
N LEU A 128 12.61 -4.04 -10.01
CA LEU A 128 12.00 -3.34 -11.15
C LEU A 128 13.03 -2.69 -12.07
N ASN A 129 14.30 -2.68 -11.70
CA ASN A 129 15.35 -1.93 -12.38
C ASN A 129 14.96 -0.45 -12.59
N LYS A 130 14.46 0.19 -11.53
CA LYS A 130 14.01 1.59 -11.52
C LYS A 130 14.63 2.33 -10.34
N PRO A 131 15.03 3.61 -10.48
CA PRO A 131 15.63 4.40 -9.40
C PRO A 131 14.55 4.92 -8.44
N LEU A 132 14.06 4.06 -7.53
CA LEU A 132 12.88 4.35 -6.70
C LEU A 132 13.19 4.86 -5.30
N LEU A 133 14.43 4.78 -4.81
CA LEU A 133 14.75 5.15 -3.42
C LEU A 133 14.40 6.60 -3.12
N LEU A 134 15.03 7.54 -3.81
CA LEU A 134 14.78 8.98 -3.59
C LEU A 134 13.38 9.40 -4.05
N PRO A 135 12.88 8.99 -5.22
CA PRO A 135 11.53 9.37 -5.66
C PRO A 135 10.39 8.90 -4.74
N LEU A 136 10.55 7.80 -4.02
CA LEU A 136 9.57 7.29 -3.07
C LEU A 136 9.83 7.72 -1.61
N TYR A 137 10.90 8.48 -1.34
CA TYR A 137 11.21 8.91 0.01
C TYR A 137 10.05 9.73 0.61
N ASN A 138 9.61 9.34 1.82
CA ASN A 138 8.45 9.91 2.53
C ASN A 138 7.10 9.81 1.80
N ARG A 139 6.99 9.09 0.69
CA ARG A 139 5.72 8.87 -0.02
C ARG A 139 5.59 7.44 -0.56
N SER A 140 6.23 6.50 0.13
CA SER A 140 6.25 5.09 -0.25
C SER A 140 5.04 4.29 0.25
N GLY A 141 4.09 4.96 0.89
CA GLY A 141 2.86 4.39 1.43
C GLY A 141 2.88 4.18 2.94
N LEU A 142 1.88 3.48 3.43
CA LEU A 142 1.60 3.24 4.84
C LEU A 142 1.48 1.75 5.11
N ASN A 143 2.15 1.28 6.14
CA ASN A 143 1.96 -0.07 6.68
C ASN A 143 0.87 -0.02 7.75
N CYS A 144 -0.10 -0.92 7.67
CA CYS A 144 -1.26 -0.94 8.54
C CYS A 144 -1.45 -2.27 9.24
N LYS A 145 -2.10 -2.20 10.42
CA LYS A 145 -2.74 -3.33 11.08
C LYS A 145 -4.19 -3.44 10.64
N ILE A 146 -4.70 -4.64 10.58
CA ILE A 146 -6.13 -4.92 10.42
C ILE A 146 -6.73 -5.00 11.83
N ILE A 147 -7.68 -4.11 12.13
CA ILE A 147 -8.34 -4.02 13.45
C ILE A 147 -9.70 -4.73 13.41
N LYS A 148 -10.39 -4.69 12.29
CA LYS A 148 -11.64 -5.41 12.06
C LYS A 148 -11.55 -6.12 10.73
N GLU A 149 -11.64 -7.44 10.79
CA GLU A 149 -11.63 -8.29 9.59
C GLU A 149 -12.96 -8.25 8.88
N VAL A 150 -12.95 -8.18 7.58
CA VAL A 150 -14.10 -8.29 6.69
C VAL A 150 -13.62 -8.50 5.26
N ARG A 151 -14.55 -8.83 4.38
CA ARG A 151 -14.35 -8.85 2.93
C ARG A 151 -14.27 -7.43 2.37
N LEU A 152 -13.21 -7.15 1.64
CA LEU A 152 -12.97 -5.88 0.97
C LEU A 152 -13.26 -6.01 -0.52
N GLU A 153 -14.08 -5.12 -1.07
CA GLU A 153 -14.39 -5.06 -2.49
C GLU A 153 -13.87 -3.75 -3.10
N LEU A 154 -13.55 -3.78 -4.39
CA LEU A 154 -13.25 -2.57 -5.15
C LEU A 154 -14.46 -1.62 -5.17
N MET A 155 -14.20 -0.31 -5.35
CA MET A 155 -15.18 0.78 -5.33
C MET A 155 -15.69 1.18 -3.94
N MET A 156 -15.15 0.64 -2.86
CA MET A 156 -15.47 1.11 -1.52
C MET A 156 -14.83 2.48 -1.26
N LYS A 157 -15.56 3.33 -0.53
CA LYS A 157 -15.04 4.63 -0.08
C LYS A 157 -14.13 4.43 1.12
N LEU A 158 -13.03 5.15 1.15
CA LEU A 158 -12.16 5.25 2.31
C LEU A 158 -12.55 6.48 3.12
N ASN A 159 -12.79 6.29 4.39
CA ASN A 159 -13.11 7.36 5.34
C ASN A 159 -12.16 7.30 6.53
N GLN A 160 -11.88 8.47 7.09
CA GLN A 160 -11.22 8.52 8.39
C GLN A 160 -12.25 8.10 9.45
N PHE A 161 -11.85 7.18 10.30
CA PHE A 161 -12.65 6.76 11.45
C PHE A 161 -12.09 7.44 12.71
N ASN A 162 -12.95 8.11 13.46
CA ASN A 162 -12.59 8.77 14.72
C ASN A 162 -12.76 7.82 15.91
#